data_18b37cfb207efe6aa46d9ab29661016d
#
_entry.id   18b37cfb207efe6aa46d9ab29661016d
#
_cell.length_a   1.000
_cell.length_b   1.000
_cell.length_c   1.000
_cell.angle_alpha   90.00
_cell.angle_beta   90.00
_cell.angle_gamma   90.00
#
_symmetry.space_group_name_H-M   'P 1'
#
loop_
_entity.id
_entity.type
_entity.pdbx_description
1 polymer ?
#
loop_
_entity_poly.entity_id
_entity_poly.type
_entity_poly.pdbx_seq_one_letter_code
_entity_poly.pdbx_strand_id
1 'polypeptide(L)'
;YYSDVFPYIYINMIKVGELSGSLTNSLDQAIKYLDSSAALNKKIKGILIPNVVQFILLIVMLFVGTIVAIPAIQNVYDSFGTSTKLPALTIWFQGVVNWIMAYWYIPTIIILAIIAAIIFYINTPKGKYNFDYFKYKMPIFGQLIFALDFSRLMKAMLLNLNNGMRIQEAIEVSKNVVQNYVMLSIIETSLNNIIIGDSWIEPFEKSGLAKPMITEMLRIGMQTDLPEMMEKLVDYMEIDIDNIMQKIIKVLPETVYMIVGVVLIFFVLVVLVPCIQAYMGGWLFDAAGL
;
A
#
# COMPACT_ATOMS: atom_id res chain seq x y z
N TYR A 1 -25.22 19.16 8.30
CA TYR A 1 -24.43 20.39 8.15
C TYR A 1 -22.90 20.16 8.34
N TYR A 2 -22.46 18.99 8.81
CA TYR A 2 -21.04 18.68 9.05
C TYR A 2 -20.60 17.35 8.43
N SER A 3 -21.23 16.93 7.34
CA SER A 3 -20.93 15.67 6.63
C SER A 3 -19.50 15.58 6.11
N ASP A 4 -18.84 16.72 5.90
CA ASP A 4 -17.47 16.78 5.39
C ASP A 4 -16.40 16.64 6.49
N VAL A 5 -16.82 16.80 7.78
CA VAL A 5 -15.91 16.73 8.94
C VAL A 5 -15.95 15.35 9.58
N PHE A 6 -17.13 14.73 9.64
CA PHE A 6 -17.33 13.45 10.31
C PHE A 6 -17.50 12.31 9.30
N PRO A 7 -16.82 11.16 9.49
CA PRO A 7 -17.04 9.97 8.68
C PRO A 7 -18.53 9.57 8.65
N TYR A 8 -19.01 9.10 7.50
CA TYR A 8 -20.41 8.73 7.32
C TYR A 8 -20.92 7.71 8.35
N ILE A 9 -20.04 6.80 8.77
CA ILE A 9 -20.37 5.81 9.83
C ILE A 9 -20.74 6.50 11.15
N TYR A 10 -20.02 7.54 11.54
CA TYR A 10 -20.29 8.29 12.77
C TYR A 10 -21.69 8.92 12.75
N ILE A 11 -22.04 9.53 11.61
CA ILE A 11 -23.36 10.17 11.43
C ILE A 11 -24.47 9.11 11.52
N ASN A 12 -24.28 7.95 10.92
CA ASN A 12 -25.25 6.86 10.98
C ASN A 12 -25.38 6.26 12.38
N MET A 13 -24.27 6.09 13.10
CA MET A 13 -24.27 5.61 14.47
C MET A 13 -25.09 6.53 15.39
N ILE A 14 -24.93 7.85 15.24
CA ILE A 14 -25.72 8.82 15.99
C ILE A 14 -27.20 8.72 15.63
N LYS A 15 -27.55 8.65 14.35
CA LYS A 15 -28.94 8.51 13.91
C LYS A 15 -29.61 7.26 14.47
N VAL A 16 -28.90 6.12 14.42
CA VAL A 16 -29.41 4.86 14.98
C VAL A 16 -29.55 4.94 16.47
N GLY A 17 -28.56 5.51 17.17
CA GLY A 17 -28.62 5.74 18.62
C GLY A 17 -29.76 6.66 19.05
N GLU A 18 -30.08 7.69 18.26
CA GLU A 18 -31.21 8.58 18.47
C GLU A 18 -32.54 7.84 18.29
N LEU A 19 -32.69 7.04 17.23
CA LEU A 19 -33.90 6.28 16.94
C LEU A 19 -34.15 5.15 17.94
N SER A 20 -33.09 4.51 18.45
CA SER A 20 -33.18 3.41 19.42
C SER A 20 -33.21 3.88 20.88
N GLY A 21 -33.08 5.18 21.14
CA GLY A 21 -32.99 5.72 22.51
C GLY A 21 -31.69 5.34 23.24
N SER A 22 -30.70 4.81 22.56
CA SER A 22 -29.43 4.34 23.12
C SER A 22 -28.23 5.20 22.68
N LEU A 23 -28.41 6.52 22.58
CA LEU A 23 -27.44 7.47 22.07
C LEU A 23 -26.07 7.39 22.76
N THR A 24 -26.04 7.21 24.08
CA THR A 24 -24.79 7.09 24.84
C THR A 24 -23.99 5.87 24.42
N ASN A 25 -24.62 4.71 24.25
CA ASN A 25 -23.96 3.49 23.83
C ASN A 25 -23.45 3.60 22.38
N SER A 26 -24.26 4.19 21.50
CA SER A 26 -23.85 4.42 20.11
C SER A 26 -22.68 5.40 20.00
N LEU A 27 -22.60 6.43 20.85
CA LEU A 27 -21.47 7.34 20.92
C LEU A 27 -20.20 6.66 21.44
N ASP A 28 -20.29 5.86 22.50
CA ASP A 28 -19.16 5.11 23.04
C ASP A 28 -18.60 4.13 21.99
N GLN A 29 -19.46 3.47 21.25
CA GLN A 29 -19.05 2.58 20.16
C GLN A 29 -18.43 3.36 18.99
N ALA A 30 -18.96 4.53 18.65
CA ALA A 30 -18.39 5.41 17.63
C ALA A 30 -16.99 5.90 18.03
N ILE A 31 -16.78 6.27 19.28
CA ILE A 31 -15.48 6.66 19.82
C ILE A 31 -14.48 5.49 19.70
N LYS A 32 -14.84 4.29 20.17
CA LYS A 32 -14.00 3.10 20.06
C LYS A 32 -13.62 2.79 18.60
N TYR A 33 -14.56 2.93 17.68
CA TYR A 33 -14.31 2.75 16.25
C TYR A 33 -13.31 3.78 15.70
N LEU A 34 -13.49 5.06 16.04
CA LEU A 34 -12.60 6.13 15.59
C LEU A 34 -11.19 5.98 16.18
N ASP A 35 -11.08 5.65 17.45
CA ASP A 35 -9.81 5.43 18.14
C ASP A 35 -9.04 4.24 17.55
N SER A 36 -9.72 3.12 17.33
CA SER A 36 -9.10 1.95 16.69
C SER A 36 -8.64 2.25 15.26
N SER A 37 -9.45 2.98 14.49
CA SER A 37 -9.10 3.39 13.13
C SER A 37 -7.92 4.37 13.09
N ALA A 38 -7.87 5.32 14.03
CA ALA A 38 -6.77 6.28 14.17
C ALA A 38 -5.47 5.57 14.59
N ALA A 39 -5.54 4.63 15.54
CA ALA A 39 -4.41 3.83 15.98
C ALA A 39 -3.82 2.99 14.84
N LEU A 40 -4.67 2.34 14.04
CA LEU A 40 -4.25 1.58 12.86
C LEU A 40 -3.57 2.47 11.82
N ASN A 41 -4.16 3.62 11.49
CA ASN A 41 -3.58 4.58 10.55
C ASN A 41 -2.22 5.11 11.04
N LYS A 42 -2.09 5.37 12.35
CA LYS A 42 -0.82 5.79 12.97
C LYS A 42 0.24 4.70 12.86
N LYS A 43 -0.10 3.43 13.13
CA LYS A 43 0.81 2.28 12.95
C LYS A 43 1.28 2.18 11.50
N ILE A 44 0.36 2.22 10.52
CA ILE A 44 0.69 2.13 9.08
C ILE A 44 1.63 3.27 8.65
N LYS A 45 1.31 4.51 9.00
CA LYS A 45 2.15 5.67 8.70
C LYS A 45 3.53 5.57 9.36
N GLY A 46 3.58 5.10 10.61
CA GLY A 46 4.84 4.90 11.34
C GLY A 46 5.78 3.90 10.68
N ILE A 47 5.24 2.92 9.95
CA ILE A 47 6.03 1.94 9.20
C ILE A 47 6.46 2.50 7.84
N LEU A 48 5.52 3.11 7.10
CA LEU A 48 5.77 3.51 5.72
C LEU A 48 6.66 4.76 5.60
N ILE A 49 6.44 5.77 6.45
CA ILE A 49 7.14 7.07 6.33
C ILE A 49 8.66 6.94 6.42
N PRO A 50 9.26 6.26 7.43
CA PRO A 50 10.71 6.13 7.52
C PRO A 50 11.33 5.45 6.30
N ASN A 51 10.69 4.39 5.80
CA ASN A 51 11.19 3.64 4.65
C ASN A 51 11.11 4.46 3.34
N VAL A 52 10.05 5.23 3.14
CA VAL A 52 9.93 6.15 1.99
C VAL A 52 10.99 7.25 2.05
N VAL A 53 11.22 7.86 3.22
CA VAL A 53 12.27 8.87 3.40
C VAL A 53 13.65 8.28 3.10
N GLN A 54 13.94 7.08 3.62
CA GLN A 54 15.21 6.40 3.35
C GLN A 54 15.41 6.13 1.86
N PHE A 55 14.36 5.70 1.16
CA PHE A 55 14.41 5.43 -0.28
C PHE A 55 14.65 6.72 -1.10
N ILE A 56 14.00 7.82 -0.73
CA ILE A 56 14.22 9.13 -1.35
C ILE A 56 15.67 9.59 -1.14
N LEU A 57 16.18 9.49 0.09
CA LEU A 57 17.58 9.87 0.41
C LEU A 57 18.57 9.05 -0.41
N LEU A 58 18.32 7.75 -0.60
CA LEU A 58 19.17 6.89 -1.41
C LEU A 58 19.20 7.33 -2.87
N ILE A 59 18.05 7.66 -3.46
CA ILE A 59 17.97 8.18 -4.84
C ILE A 59 18.74 9.50 -4.95
N VAL A 60 18.53 10.43 -4.02
CA VAL A 60 19.24 11.71 -4.00
C VAL A 60 20.76 11.50 -3.90
N MET A 61 21.21 10.62 -3.00
CA MET A 61 22.63 10.30 -2.82
C MET A 61 23.25 9.72 -4.11
N LEU A 62 22.50 8.86 -4.82
CA LEU A 62 22.95 8.28 -6.07
C LEU A 62 23.13 9.36 -7.15
N PHE A 63 22.15 10.26 -7.32
CA PHE A 63 22.26 11.34 -8.31
C PHE A 63 23.35 12.34 -7.96
N VAL A 64 23.39 12.85 -6.74
CA VAL A 64 24.40 13.83 -6.30
C VAL A 64 25.79 13.22 -6.36
N GLY A 65 25.96 11.99 -5.88
CA GLY A 65 27.24 11.30 -5.91
C GLY A 65 27.75 11.15 -7.36
N THR A 66 26.88 10.82 -8.30
CA THR A 66 27.25 10.67 -9.72
C THR A 66 27.63 12.01 -10.34
N ILE A 67 26.83 13.06 -10.12
CA ILE A 67 27.09 14.41 -10.68
C ILE A 67 28.43 14.97 -10.19
N VAL A 68 28.82 14.70 -8.94
CA VAL A 68 30.06 15.20 -8.35
C VAL A 68 31.25 14.28 -8.66
N ALA A 69 31.06 12.97 -8.54
CA ALA A 69 32.15 12.01 -8.65
C ALA A 69 32.64 11.82 -10.10
N ILE A 70 31.77 11.78 -11.09
CA ILE A 70 32.18 11.50 -12.46
C ILE A 70 33.06 12.60 -13.05
N PRO A 71 32.76 13.91 -12.93
CA PRO A 71 33.68 14.97 -13.37
C PRO A 71 35.02 14.95 -12.63
N ALA A 72 35.00 14.66 -11.32
CA ALA A 72 36.24 14.54 -10.54
C ALA A 72 37.13 13.41 -11.06
N ILE A 73 36.55 12.26 -11.41
CA ILE A 73 37.25 11.12 -11.99
C ILE A 73 37.82 11.49 -13.37
N GLN A 74 37.06 12.18 -14.22
CA GLN A 74 37.52 12.64 -15.53
C GLN A 74 38.75 13.56 -15.41
N ASN A 75 38.71 14.53 -14.52
CA ASN A 75 39.84 15.42 -14.25
C ASN A 75 41.09 14.64 -13.82
N VAL A 76 40.93 13.57 -13.06
CA VAL A 76 42.04 12.67 -12.68
C VAL A 76 42.60 11.94 -13.89
N TYR A 77 41.76 11.36 -14.76
CA TYR A 77 42.18 10.69 -15.99
C TYR A 77 42.91 11.65 -16.91
N ASP A 78 42.39 12.84 -17.11
CA ASP A 78 43.01 13.89 -17.95
C ASP A 78 44.37 14.34 -17.40
N SER A 79 44.51 14.40 -16.07
CA SER A 79 45.77 14.81 -15.40
C SER A 79 46.90 13.79 -15.53
N PHE A 80 46.56 12.49 -15.59
CA PHE A 80 47.57 11.42 -15.74
C PHE A 80 47.97 11.15 -17.18
N GLY A 81 47.35 11.81 -18.18
CA GLY A 81 47.68 11.64 -19.60
C GLY A 81 47.53 10.18 -20.08
N THR A 82 46.76 9.39 -19.36
CA THR A 82 46.58 7.96 -19.66
C THR A 82 45.65 7.78 -20.85
N SER A 83 46.11 6.99 -21.82
CA SER A 83 45.27 6.52 -22.95
C SER A 83 44.17 5.55 -22.51
N THR A 84 44.05 5.31 -21.23
CA THR A 84 43.03 4.42 -20.61
C THR A 84 41.66 5.06 -20.70
N LYS A 85 40.73 4.40 -21.39
CA LYS A 85 39.35 4.84 -21.51
C LYS A 85 38.60 4.46 -20.23
N LEU A 86 37.68 5.32 -19.83
CA LEU A 86 36.72 5.01 -18.74
C LEU A 86 36.00 3.68 -19.06
N PRO A 87 35.67 2.86 -18.04
CA PRO A 87 34.88 1.66 -18.24
C PRO A 87 33.59 1.94 -18.98
N ALA A 88 33.19 1.02 -19.87
CA ALA A 88 32.01 1.18 -20.72
C ALA A 88 30.73 1.46 -19.90
N LEU A 89 30.62 0.85 -18.73
CA LEU A 89 29.50 1.03 -17.80
C LEU A 89 29.45 2.47 -17.24
N THR A 90 30.60 3.05 -16.91
CA THR A 90 30.72 4.44 -16.44
C THR A 90 30.36 5.42 -17.56
N ILE A 91 30.85 5.21 -18.78
CA ILE A 91 30.53 6.04 -19.96
C ILE A 91 29.03 5.99 -20.26
N TRP A 92 28.45 4.79 -20.26
CA TRP A 92 27.02 4.61 -20.47
C TRP A 92 26.19 5.37 -19.42
N PHE A 93 26.53 5.19 -18.14
CA PHE A 93 25.82 5.83 -17.04
C PHE A 93 25.96 7.36 -17.06
N GLN A 94 27.17 7.86 -17.35
CA GLN A 94 27.40 9.28 -17.56
C GLN A 94 26.57 9.84 -18.73
N GLY A 95 26.45 9.10 -19.82
CA GLY A 95 25.59 9.46 -20.95
C GLY A 95 24.12 9.61 -20.52
N VAL A 96 23.61 8.67 -19.71
CA VAL A 96 22.25 8.73 -19.14
C VAL A 96 22.07 9.95 -18.22
N VAL A 97 23.02 10.22 -17.31
CA VAL A 97 22.95 11.36 -16.41
C VAL A 97 23.01 12.68 -17.18
N ASN A 98 23.95 12.82 -18.13
CA ASN A 98 24.06 14.01 -18.95
C ASN A 98 22.81 14.24 -19.80
N TRP A 99 22.22 13.16 -20.35
CA TRP A 99 20.96 13.25 -21.08
C TRP A 99 19.81 13.71 -20.17
N ILE A 100 19.69 13.17 -18.96
CA ILE A 100 18.68 13.60 -17.97
C ILE A 100 18.90 15.08 -17.60
N MET A 101 20.15 15.50 -17.37
CA MET A 101 20.46 16.89 -17.02
C MET A 101 20.16 17.86 -18.18
N ALA A 102 20.50 17.48 -19.41
CA ALA A 102 20.24 18.31 -20.60
C ALA A 102 18.75 18.40 -20.93
N TYR A 103 18.02 17.32 -20.74
CA TYR A 103 16.61 17.17 -21.13
C TYR A 103 15.69 16.86 -19.93
N TRP A 104 16.00 17.41 -18.76
CA TRP A 104 15.27 17.13 -17.51
C TRP A 104 13.75 17.33 -17.64
N TYR A 105 13.31 18.20 -18.54
CA TYR A 105 11.89 18.44 -18.79
C TYR A 105 11.21 17.26 -19.50
N ILE A 106 11.91 16.47 -20.32
CA ILE A 106 11.33 15.32 -21.03
C ILE A 106 10.87 14.24 -20.04
N PRO A 107 11.75 13.69 -19.15
CA PRO A 107 11.28 12.71 -18.16
C PRO A 107 10.23 13.30 -17.22
N THR A 108 10.34 14.59 -16.88
CA THR A 108 9.31 15.24 -16.04
C THR A 108 7.95 15.29 -16.74
N ILE A 109 7.89 15.68 -18.03
CA ILE A 109 6.64 15.67 -18.81
C ILE A 109 6.09 14.25 -18.95
N ILE A 110 6.95 13.26 -19.21
CA ILE A 110 6.54 11.85 -19.32
C ILE A 110 5.94 11.36 -18.01
N ILE A 111 6.58 11.64 -16.87
CA ILE A 111 6.06 11.27 -15.55
C ILE A 111 4.72 11.95 -15.29
N LEU A 112 4.59 13.25 -15.57
CA LEU A 112 3.34 13.96 -15.41
C LEU A 112 2.23 13.42 -16.34
N ALA A 113 2.56 13.09 -17.59
CA ALA A 113 1.63 12.48 -18.53
C ALA A 113 1.18 11.08 -18.05
N ILE A 114 2.09 10.25 -17.54
CA ILE A 114 1.76 8.95 -16.96
C ILE A 114 0.85 9.13 -15.74
N ILE A 115 1.17 10.05 -14.82
CA ILE A 115 0.34 10.35 -13.65
C ILE A 115 -1.06 10.81 -14.09
N ALA A 116 -1.14 11.73 -15.04
CA ALA A 116 -2.40 12.21 -15.58
C ALA A 116 -3.22 11.08 -16.25
N ALA A 117 -2.57 10.21 -17.03
CA ALA A 117 -3.20 9.04 -17.64
C ALA A 117 -3.71 8.05 -16.60
N ILE A 118 -2.94 7.79 -15.55
CA ILE A 118 -3.35 6.93 -14.42
C ILE A 118 -4.55 7.53 -13.70
N ILE A 119 -4.51 8.84 -13.37
CA ILE A 119 -5.63 9.54 -12.71
C ILE A 119 -6.88 9.50 -13.61
N PHE A 120 -6.73 9.76 -14.91
CA PHE A 120 -7.83 9.68 -15.85
C PHE A 120 -8.40 8.25 -15.93
N TYR A 121 -7.55 7.24 -16.00
CA TYR A 121 -7.98 5.84 -16.01
C TYR A 121 -8.72 5.43 -14.74
N ILE A 122 -8.19 5.81 -13.56
CA ILE A 122 -8.81 5.51 -12.25
C ILE A 122 -10.17 6.21 -12.09
N ASN A 123 -10.40 7.34 -12.74
CA ASN A 123 -11.69 8.02 -12.71
C ASN A 123 -12.77 7.33 -13.57
N THR A 124 -12.40 6.35 -14.40
CA THR A 124 -13.38 5.51 -15.09
C THR A 124 -13.87 4.39 -14.18
N PRO A 125 -15.16 3.97 -14.26
CA PRO A 125 -15.69 2.87 -13.42
C PRO A 125 -14.89 1.57 -13.54
N LYS A 126 -14.50 1.20 -14.76
CA LYS A 126 -13.68 0.01 -15.03
C LYS A 126 -12.24 0.17 -14.50
N GLY A 127 -11.64 1.34 -14.69
CA GLY A 127 -10.29 1.62 -14.22
C GLY A 127 -10.20 1.60 -12.69
N LYS A 128 -11.21 2.16 -12.02
CA LYS A 128 -11.30 2.16 -10.56
C LYS A 128 -11.42 0.73 -10.00
N TYR A 129 -12.29 -0.09 -10.60
CA TYR A 129 -12.41 -1.50 -10.22
C TYR A 129 -11.08 -2.26 -10.42
N ASN A 130 -10.44 -2.12 -11.58
CA ASN A 130 -9.18 -2.80 -11.88
C ASN A 130 -8.04 -2.35 -10.96
N PHE A 131 -7.97 -1.06 -10.65
CA PHE A 131 -6.97 -0.51 -9.73
C PHE A 131 -7.18 -1.02 -8.29
N ASP A 132 -8.42 -1.07 -7.83
CA ASP A 132 -8.77 -1.60 -6.52
C ASP A 132 -8.55 -3.12 -6.44
N TYR A 133 -8.81 -3.85 -7.53
CA TYR A 133 -8.47 -5.26 -7.64
C TYR A 133 -6.94 -5.50 -7.59
N PHE A 134 -6.17 -4.65 -8.28
CA PHE A 134 -4.72 -4.70 -8.21
C PHE A 134 -4.20 -4.47 -6.78
N LYS A 135 -4.78 -3.51 -6.04
CA LYS A 135 -4.44 -3.30 -4.62
C LYS A 135 -4.62 -4.57 -3.79
N TYR A 136 -5.71 -5.31 -3.98
CA TYR A 136 -5.94 -6.57 -3.26
C TYR A 136 -5.00 -7.71 -3.67
N LYS A 137 -4.49 -7.68 -4.92
CA LYS A 137 -3.50 -8.65 -5.41
C LYS A 137 -2.05 -8.34 -5.04
N MET A 138 -1.76 -7.17 -4.50
CA MET A 138 -0.40 -6.82 -4.07
C MET A 138 0.09 -7.80 -2.99
N PRO A 139 1.31 -8.36 -3.12
CA PRO A 139 1.83 -9.26 -2.12
C PRO A 139 1.93 -8.54 -0.77
N ILE A 140 1.52 -9.19 0.32
CA ILE A 140 1.49 -8.72 1.71
C ILE A 140 0.53 -7.53 1.93
N PHE A 141 0.67 -6.44 1.14
CA PHE A 141 -0.19 -5.24 1.25
C PHE A 141 -1.63 -5.52 0.87
N GLY A 142 -1.88 -6.37 -0.13
CA GLY A 142 -3.24 -6.71 -0.55
C GLY A 142 -4.03 -7.41 0.56
N GLN A 143 -3.37 -8.31 1.28
CA GLN A 143 -3.97 -8.97 2.44
C GLN A 143 -4.32 -7.97 3.56
N LEU A 144 -3.45 -6.98 3.80
CA LEU A 144 -3.71 -5.93 4.78
C LEU A 144 -4.89 -5.06 4.38
N ILE A 145 -4.92 -4.59 3.11
CA ILE A 145 -5.99 -3.73 2.61
C ILE A 145 -7.34 -4.45 2.69
N PHE A 146 -7.39 -5.72 2.26
CA PHE A 146 -8.62 -6.53 2.37
C PHE A 146 -9.04 -6.71 3.82
N ALA A 147 -8.11 -7.08 4.72
CA ALA A 147 -8.41 -7.29 6.13
C ALA A 147 -8.93 -6.02 6.80
N LEU A 148 -8.37 -4.85 6.47
CA LEU A 148 -8.83 -3.55 6.97
C LEU A 148 -10.24 -3.21 6.47
N ASP A 149 -10.50 -3.36 5.17
CA ASP A 149 -11.81 -3.04 4.58
C ASP A 149 -12.89 -4.00 5.11
N PHE A 150 -12.55 -5.29 5.21
CA PHE A 150 -13.45 -6.31 5.73
C PHE A 150 -13.73 -6.12 7.24
N SER A 151 -12.70 -5.83 8.04
CA SER A 151 -12.86 -5.54 9.47
C SER A 151 -13.76 -4.32 9.71
N ARG A 152 -13.60 -3.25 8.91
CA ARG A 152 -14.47 -2.07 8.98
C ARG A 152 -15.92 -2.43 8.65
N LEU A 153 -16.14 -3.23 7.60
CA LEU A 153 -17.46 -3.69 7.23
C LEU A 153 -18.11 -4.51 8.36
N MET A 154 -17.38 -5.49 8.91
CA MET A 154 -17.90 -6.35 9.99
C MET A 154 -18.20 -5.58 11.26
N LYS A 155 -17.34 -4.64 11.65
CA LYS A 155 -17.59 -3.75 12.80
C LYS A 155 -18.85 -2.90 12.61
N ALA A 156 -19.04 -2.34 11.41
CA ALA A 156 -20.22 -1.56 11.09
C ALA A 156 -21.50 -2.42 11.09
N MET A 157 -21.42 -3.63 10.52
CA MET A 157 -22.53 -4.58 10.53
C MET A 157 -22.89 -5.02 11.94
N LEU A 158 -21.89 -5.42 12.75
CA LEU A 158 -22.08 -5.82 14.14
C LEU A 158 -22.80 -4.72 14.94
N LEU A 159 -22.35 -3.47 14.78
CA LEU A 159 -23.00 -2.34 15.44
C LEU A 159 -24.46 -2.19 15.04
N ASN A 160 -24.77 -2.27 13.73
CA ASN A 160 -26.12 -2.12 13.23
C ASN A 160 -27.02 -3.28 13.68
N LEU A 161 -26.51 -4.52 13.73
CA LEU A 161 -27.21 -5.69 14.24
C LEU A 161 -27.48 -5.59 15.75
N ASN A 162 -26.51 -5.13 16.54
CA ASN A 162 -26.69 -4.89 17.98
C ASN A 162 -27.72 -3.81 18.29
N ASN A 163 -27.97 -2.89 17.35
CA ASN A 163 -29.04 -1.90 17.42
C ASN A 163 -30.39 -2.42 16.87
N GLY A 164 -30.52 -3.71 16.60
CA GLY A 164 -31.75 -4.36 16.19
C GLY A 164 -32.10 -4.23 14.70
N MET A 165 -31.16 -3.79 13.85
CA MET A 165 -31.38 -3.76 12.41
C MET A 165 -31.42 -5.18 11.83
N ARG A 166 -32.23 -5.38 10.80
CA ARG A 166 -32.21 -6.62 10.01
C ARG A 166 -30.90 -6.71 9.24
N ILE A 167 -30.46 -7.94 8.97
CA ILE A 167 -29.18 -8.19 8.27
C ILE A 167 -29.06 -7.45 6.94
N GLN A 168 -30.13 -7.42 6.15
CA GLN A 168 -30.16 -6.72 4.87
C GLN A 168 -29.92 -5.21 5.07
N GLU A 169 -30.61 -4.58 6.01
CA GLU A 169 -30.46 -3.18 6.33
C GLU A 169 -29.06 -2.88 6.90
N ALA A 170 -28.56 -3.77 7.76
CA ALA A 170 -27.23 -3.66 8.33
C ALA A 170 -26.14 -3.69 7.25
N ILE A 171 -26.23 -4.58 6.27
CA ILE A 171 -25.30 -4.64 5.12
C ILE A 171 -25.42 -3.37 4.26
N GLU A 172 -26.66 -2.95 3.92
CA GLU A 172 -26.95 -1.76 3.12
C GLU A 172 -26.31 -0.49 3.72
N VAL A 173 -26.48 -0.28 5.02
CA VAL A 173 -25.91 0.86 5.74
C VAL A 173 -24.39 0.75 5.85
N SER A 174 -23.89 -0.47 6.11
CA SER A 174 -22.46 -0.70 6.32
C SER A 174 -21.64 -0.62 5.04
N LYS A 175 -22.25 -0.75 3.85
CA LYS A 175 -21.50 -0.59 2.58
C LYS A 175 -20.81 0.78 2.45
N ASN A 176 -21.34 1.81 3.10
CA ASN A 176 -20.81 3.18 3.01
C ASN A 176 -19.48 3.39 3.77
N VAL A 177 -19.04 2.44 4.60
CA VAL A 177 -17.72 2.50 5.24
C VAL A 177 -16.62 1.93 4.35
N VAL A 178 -16.99 1.24 3.28
CA VAL A 178 -16.08 0.61 2.34
C VAL A 178 -15.82 1.54 1.16
N GLN A 179 -14.56 1.70 0.82
CA GLN A 179 -14.14 2.57 -0.30
C GLN A 179 -13.68 1.78 -1.51
N ASN A 180 -13.32 0.51 -1.33
CA ASN A 180 -12.82 -0.35 -2.41
C ASN A 180 -13.97 -0.87 -3.27
N TYR A 181 -13.89 -0.63 -4.58
CA TYR A 181 -14.95 -0.98 -5.53
C TYR A 181 -15.14 -2.48 -5.70
N VAL A 182 -14.10 -3.29 -5.48
CA VAL A 182 -14.23 -4.76 -5.51
C VAL A 182 -15.04 -5.22 -4.31
N MET A 183 -14.74 -4.71 -3.12
CA MET A 183 -15.51 -5.02 -1.91
C MET A 183 -16.96 -4.54 -2.04
N LEU A 184 -17.18 -3.33 -2.59
CA LEU A 184 -18.53 -2.83 -2.86
C LEU A 184 -19.31 -3.75 -3.81
N SER A 185 -18.69 -4.25 -4.87
CA SER A 185 -19.36 -5.18 -5.80
C SER A 185 -19.71 -6.52 -5.14
N ILE A 186 -18.86 -7.02 -4.22
CA ILE A 186 -19.14 -8.21 -3.41
C ILE A 186 -20.35 -7.95 -2.50
N ILE A 187 -20.38 -6.80 -1.82
CA ILE A 187 -21.51 -6.42 -0.94
C ILE A 187 -22.80 -6.28 -1.73
N GLU A 188 -22.78 -5.64 -2.89
CA GLU A 188 -23.97 -5.51 -3.75
C GLU A 188 -24.48 -6.88 -4.23
N THR A 189 -23.58 -7.79 -4.57
CA THR A 189 -23.95 -9.16 -4.90
C THR A 189 -24.55 -9.89 -3.70
N SER A 190 -23.98 -9.66 -2.49
CA SER A 190 -24.53 -10.22 -1.23
C SER A 190 -25.93 -9.70 -0.93
N LEU A 191 -26.20 -8.43 -1.16
CA LEU A 191 -27.53 -7.84 -1.02
C LEU A 191 -28.54 -8.46 -2.02
N ASN A 192 -28.12 -8.64 -3.27
CA ASN A 192 -28.94 -9.31 -4.27
C ASN A 192 -29.25 -10.76 -3.89
N ASN A 193 -28.27 -11.50 -3.36
CA ASN A 193 -28.47 -12.86 -2.87
C ASN A 193 -29.54 -12.93 -1.77
N ILE A 194 -29.53 -11.99 -0.82
CA ILE A 194 -30.58 -11.92 0.22
C ILE A 194 -31.95 -11.76 -0.40
N ILE A 195 -32.10 -10.92 -1.44
CA ILE A 195 -33.39 -10.67 -2.11
C ILE A 195 -33.95 -11.91 -2.78
N ILE A 196 -33.07 -12.74 -3.36
CA ILE A 196 -33.47 -14.00 -4.04
C ILE A 196 -33.49 -15.21 -3.10
N GLY A 197 -33.20 -15.03 -1.81
CA GLY A 197 -33.20 -16.07 -0.78
C GLY A 197 -31.91 -16.90 -0.71
N ASP A 198 -30.85 -16.45 -1.34
CA ASP A 198 -29.53 -17.09 -1.32
C ASP A 198 -28.64 -16.54 -0.18
N SER A 199 -27.54 -17.25 0.07
CA SER A 199 -26.60 -16.84 1.12
C SER A 199 -25.84 -15.57 0.75
N TRP A 200 -25.87 -14.56 1.62
CA TRP A 200 -25.10 -13.34 1.47
C TRP A 200 -23.59 -13.55 1.68
N ILE A 201 -23.18 -14.70 2.24
CA ILE A 201 -21.77 -15.04 2.49
C ILE A 201 -21.12 -15.57 1.21
N GLU A 202 -21.88 -16.21 0.33
CA GLU A 202 -21.39 -16.86 -0.88
C GLU A 202 -20.53 -15.95 -1.79
N PRO A 203 -20.89 -14.67 -2.04
CA PRO A 203 -20.04 -13.77 -2.84
C PRO A 203 -18.66 -13.54 -2.23
N PHE A 204 -18.53 -13.53 -0.90
CA PHE A 204 -17.23 -13.44 -0.23
C PHE A 204 -16.40 -14.71 -0.44
N GLU A 205 -17.00 -15.88 -0.40
CA GLU A 205 -16.36 -17.16 -0.69
C GLU A 205 -15.88 -17.23 -2.14
N LYS A 206 -16.76 -16.92 -3.09
CA LYS A 206 -16.46 -16.94 -4.53
C LYS A 206 -15.39 -15.94 -4.94
N SER A 207 -15.25 -14.85 -4.21
CA SER A 207 -14.19 -13.84 -4.47
C SER A 207 -12.79 -14.39 -4.27
N GLY A 208 -12.61 -15.42 -3.43
CA GLY A 208 -11.31 -15.96 -3.04
C GLY A 208 -10.45 -14.97 -2.23
N LEU A 209 -11.00 -13.84 -1.81
CA LEU A 209 -10.30 -12.81 -1.03
C LEU A 209 -10.43 -13.07 0.48
N ALA A 210 -11.60 -13.54 0.91
CA ALA A 210 -11.85 -13.91 2.29
C ALA A 210 -11.22 -15.28 2.61
N LYS A 211 -10.56 -15.37 3.76
CA LYS A 211 -10.04 -16.66 4.26
C LYS A 211 -11.22 -17.60 4.56
N PRO A 212 -11.12 -18.91 4.28
CA PRO A 212 -12.21 -19.87 4.56
C PRO A 212 -12.72 -19.82 6.00
N MET A 213 -11.83 -19.58 6.96
CA MET A 213 -12.20 -19.45 8.38
C MET A 213 -13.21 -18.30 8.61
N ILE A 214 -13.05 -17.18 7.91
CA ILE A 214 -13.92 -16.01 8.05
C ILE A 214 -15.35 -16.36 7.59
N THR A 215 -15.47 -16.96 6.42
CA THR A 215 -16.76 -17.31 5.83
C THR A 215 -17.46 -18.42 6.61
N GLU A 216 -16.71 -19.39 7.15
CA GLU A 216 -17.25 -20.42 8.03
C GLU A 216 -17.75 -19.85 9.37
N MET A 217 -17.02 -18.91 9.99
CA MET A 217 -17.49 -18.23 11.20
C MET A 217 -18.82 -17.51 10.96
N LEU A 218 -18.95 -16.80 9.83
CA LEU A 218 -20.20 -16.15 9.46
C LEU A 218 -21.33 -17.17 9.23
N ARG A 219 -21.03 -18.30 8.59
CA ARG A 219 -22.00 -19.38 8.34
C ARG A 219 -22.50 -20.00 9.64
N ILE A 220 -21.61 -20.25 10.59
CA ILE A 220 -21.98 -20.76 11.92
C ILE A 220 -22.83 -19.70 12.65
N GLY A 221 -22.44 -18.43 12.58
CA GLY A 221 -23.20 -17.33 13.18
C GLY A 221 -24.64 -17.24 12.65
N MET A 222 -24.84 -17.47 11.35
CA MET A 222 -26.20 -17.50 10.77
C MET A 222 -27.06 -18.63 11.30
N GLN A 223 -26.47 -19.71 11.81
CA GLN A 223 -27.20 -20.86 12.38
C GLN A 223 -27.38 -20.76 13.90
N THR A 224 -26.62 -19.89 14.55
CA THR A 224 -26.59 -19.74 16.01
C THR A 224 -26.96 -18.31 16.42
N ASP A 225 -25.96 -17.51 16.77
CA ASP A 225 -26.05 -16.10 17.10
C ASP A 225 -25.07 -15.30 16.24
N LEU A 226 -25.60 -14.59 15.24
CA LEU A 226 -24.78 -13.86 14.29
C LEU A 226 -24.03 -12.69 14.96
N PRO A 227 -24.63 -11.84 15.79
CA PRO A 227 -23.91 -10.80 16.52
C PRO A 227 -22.76 -11.33 17.36
N GLU A 228 -22.96 -12.36 18.17
CA GLU A 228 -21.89 -12.97 19.00
C GLU A 228 -20.73 -13.50 18.13
N MET A 229 -21.06 -14.18 17.03
CA MET A 229 -20.04 -14.71 16.14
C MET A 229 -19.30 -13.61 15.38
N MET A 230 -19.98 -12.54 15.01
CA MET A 230 -19.35 -11.37 14.38
C MET A 230 -18.43 -10.62 15.34
N GLU A 231 -18.75 -10.56 16.63
CA GLU A 231 -17.85 -10.01 17.64
C GLU A 231 -16.54 -10.79 17.70
N LYS A 232 -16.63 -12.12 17.81
CA LYS A 232 -15.46 -13.00 17.76
C LYS A 232 -14.68 -12.87 16.45
N LEU A 233 -15.38 -12.67 15.33
CA LEU A 233 -14.74 -12.45 14.03
C LEU A 233 -14.00 -11.12 13.97
N VAL A 234 -14.56 -10.06 14.53
CA VAL A 234 -13.91 -8.73 14.63
C VAL A 234 -12.62 -8.84 15.45
N ASP A 235 -12.65 -9.52 16.60
CA ASP A 235 -11.48 -9.75 17.44
C ASP A 235 -10.40 -10.55 16.69
N TYR A 236 -10.80 -11.61 15.99
CA TYR A 236 -9.91 -12.38 15.14
C TYR A 236 -9.27 -11.50 14.05
N MET A 237 -10.06 -10.65 13.39
CA MET A 237 -9.57 -9.75 12.35
C MET A 237 -8.57 -8.72 12.89
N GLU A 238 -8.74 -8.23 14.11
CA GLU A 238 -7.76 -7.34 14.75
C GLU A 238 -6.42 -8.02 14.96
N ILE A 239 -6.44 -9.26 15.45
CA ILE A 239 -5.23 -10.07 15.62
C ILE A 239 -4.59 -10.38 14.26
N ASP A 240 -5.37 -10.72 13.25
CA ASP A 240 -4.87 -11.01 11.90
C ASP A 240 -4.23 -9.77 11.26
N ILE A 241 -4.85 -8.61 11.39
CA ILE A 241 -4.29 -7.32 10.96
C ILE A 241 -2.96 -7.04 11.65
N ASP A 242 -2.86 -7.20 12.97
CA ASP A 242 -1.62 -7.01 13.71
C ASP A 242 -0.52 -7.99 13.25
N ASN A 243 -0.85 -9.24 12.99
CA ASN A 243 0.08 -10.23 12.45
C ASN A 243 0.59 -9.88 11.05
N ILE A 244 -0.30 -9.41 10.17
CA ILE A 244 0.09 -8.94 8.82
C ILE A 244 0.99 -7.71 8.95
N MET A 245 0.65 -6.77 9.83
CA MET A 245 1.46 -5.57 10.06
C MET A 245 2.85 -5.91 10.59
N GLN A 246 2.97 -6.86 11.52
CA GLN A 246 4.27 -7.32 12.01
C GLN A 246 5.11 -7.96 10.89
N LYS A 247 4.50 -8.72 9.98
CA LYS A 247 5.19 -9.23 8.79
C LYS A 247 5.71 -8.09 7.91
N ILE A 248 4.90 -7.03 7.69
CA ILE A 248 5.32 -5.86 6.92
C ILE A 248 6.51 -5.15 7.61
N ILE A 249 6.41 -4.93 8.94
CA ILE A 249 7.50 -4.31 9.73
C ILE A 249 8.81 -5.09 9.57
N LYS A 250 8.75 -6.41 9.51
CA LYS A 250 9.93 -7.25 9.38
C LYS A 250 10.47 -7.28 7.95
N VAL A 251 9.62 -7.49 6.96
CA VAL A 251 10.02 -7.71 5.55
C VAL A 251 10.42 -6.40 4.85
N LEU A 252 9.75 -5.29 5.17
CA LEU A 252 9.96 -4.03 4.47
C LEU A 252 11.39 -3.49 4.61
N PRO A 253 11.99 -3.40 5.83
CA PRO A 253 13.38 -2.96 5.98
C PRO A 253 14.38 -3.90 5.29
N GLU A 254 14.18 -5.22 5.39
CA GLU A 254 15.05 -6.22 4.72
C GLU A 254 15.06 -6.01 3.21
N THR A 255 13.88 -5.75 2.61
CA THR A 255 13.75 -5.46 1.17
C THR A 255 14.46 -4.15 0.81
N VAL A 256 14.30 -3.10 1.63
CA VAL A 256 14.99 -1.81 1.43
C VAL A 256 16.51 -2.00 1.51
N TYR A 257 17.02 -2.72 2.50
CA TYR A 257 18.46 -2.98 2.61
C TYR A 257 19.03 -3.79 1.45
N MET A 258 18.26 -4.73 0.90
CA MET A 258 18.65 -5.45 -0.32
C MET A 258 18.79 -4.48 -1.51
N ILE A 259 17.82 -3.58 -1.70
CA ILE A 259 17.87 -2.57 -2.76
C ILE A 259 19.06 -1.63 -2.55
N VAL A 260 19.29 -1.17 -1.31
CA VAL A 260 20.46 -0.35 -0.95
C VAL A 260 21.76 -1.07 -1.30
N GLY A 261 21.86 -2.36 -0.97
CA GLY A 261 23.04 -3.17 -1.30
C GLY A 261 23.31 -3.24 -2.80
N VAL A 262 22.26 -3.47 -3.61
CA VAL A 262 22.38 -3.49 -5.09
C VAL A 262 22.84 -2.13 -5.63
N VAL A 263 22.24 -1.04 -5.11
CA VAL A 263 22.61 0.34 -5.51
C VAL A 263 24.04 0.67 -5.11
N LEU A 264 24.49 0.26 -3.92
CA LEU A 264 25.89 0.44 -3.50
C LEU A 264 26.88 -0.33 -4.37
N ILE A 265 26.57 -1.58 -4.72
CA ILE A 265 27.40 -2.36 -5.66
C ILE A 265 27.48 -1.63 -7.00
N PHE A 266 26.35 -1.15 -7.51
CA PHE A 266 26.32 -0.38 -8.75
C PHE A 266 27.18 0.89 -8.66
N PHE A 267 27.08 1.63 -7.55
CA PHE A 267 27.88 2.83 -7.29
C PHE A 267 29.39 2.53 -7.23
N VAL A 268 29.78 1.44 -6.58
CA VAL A 268 31.16 0.96 -6.53
C VAL A 268 31.67 0.68 -7.94
N LEU A 269 30.92 -0.03 -8.76
CA LEU A 269 31.32 -0.35 -10.15
C LEU A 269 31.45 0.89 -11.04
N VAL A 270 30.58 1.88 -10.87
CA VAL A 270 30.53 3.07 -11.72
C VAL A 270 31.55 4.13 -11.29
N VAL A 271 31.84 4.23 -9.99
CA VAL A 271 32.67 5.30 -9.43
C VAL A 271 34.00 4.79 -8.91
N LEU A 272 34.01 3.77 -8.07
CA LEU A 272 35.22 3.36 -7.34
C LEU A 272 36.16 2.56 -8.25
N VAL A 273 35.65 1.72 -9.14
CA VAL A 273 36.48 0.97 -10.10
C VAL A 273 37.26 1.92 -11.03
N PRO A 274 36.63 2.93 -11.68
CA PRO A 274 37.40 3.92 -12.47
C PRO A 274 38.42 4.68 -11.62
N CYS A 275 38.10 5.05 -10.38
CA CYS A 275 39.10 5.72 -9.50
C CYS A 275 40.34 4.85 -9.28
N ILE A 276 40.14 3.55 -8.98
CA ILE A 276 41.25 2.62 -8.75
C ILE A 276 42.06 2.47 -10.04
N GLN A 277 41.41 2.31 -11.20
CA GLN A 277 42.08 2.22 -12.50
C GLN A 277 42.92 3.46 -12.80
N ALA A 278 42.42 4.66 -12.51
CA ALA A 278 43.17 5.90 -12.69
C ALA A 278 44.43 5.95 -11.84
N TYR A 279 44.34 5.58 -10.55
CA TYR A 279 45.48 5.60 -9.64
C TYR A 279 46.50 4.50 -9.89
N MET A 280 46.10 3.34 -10.38
CA MET A 280 46.98 2.18 -10.61
C MET A 280 47.46 2.08 -12.06
N GLY A 281 47.17 3.08 -12.90
CA GLY A 281 47.62 3.15 -14.30
C GLY A 281 47.07 2.04 -15.21
N GLY A 282 45.94 1.48 -14.88
CA GLY A 282 45.33 0.38 -15.65
C GLY A 282 45.98 -1.00 -15.46
N TRP A 283 47.18 -1.06 -14.91
CA TRP A 283 48.03 -2.25 -14.84
C TRP A 283 47.37 -3.50 -14.24
N LEU A 284 46.61 -3.33 -13.18
CA LEU A 284 45.98 -4.45 -12.47
C LEU A 284 44.78 -5.04 -13.22
N PHE A 285 44.05 -4.25 -13.96
CA PHE A 285 42.84 -4.68 -14.67
C PHE A 285 43.16 -5.26 -16.03
N ASP A 286 44.19 -4.73 -16.72
CA ASP A 286 44.73 -5.33 -17.95
C ASP A 286 45.34 -6.71 -17.65
N ALA A 287 45.95 -6.88 -16.48
CA ALA A 287 46.50 -8.18 -16.04
C ALA A 287 45.40 -9.18 -15.63
N ALA A 288 44.25 -8.71 -15.21
CA ALA A 288 43.11 -9.54 -14.83
C ALA A 288 42.11 -9.81 -15.98
N GLY A 289 42.31 -9.19 -17.15
CA GLY A 289 41.45 -9.33 -18.33
C GLY A 289 40.04 -8.73 -18.13
N LEU A 290 39.86 -7.75 -17.23
CA LEU A 290 38.61 -7.09 -16.89
C LEU A 290 38.45 -5.73 -17.57
#